data_23ed62c8a1f4c5afed96c1f3c8e8e0a7
#
_entry.id   23ed62c8a1f4c5afed96c1f3c8e8e0a7
#
_cell.length_a   1.000
_cell.length_b   1.000
_cell.length_c   1.000
_cell.angle_alpha   90.00
_cell.angle_beta   90.00
_cell.angle_gamma   90.00
#
_symmetry.space_group_name_H-M   'P 1'
#
loop_
_entity.id
_entity.type
_entity.pdbx_description
1 polymer ?
#
loop_
_entity_poly.entity_id
_entity_poly.type
_entity_poly.pdbx_seq_one_letter_code
_entity_poly.pdbx_strand_id
1 'polypeptide(L)'
;DLGFSQYKADAPAKPAVDNAELEAAQARAEEANDLLAQESGSIVSGALKDVPVTIVRTAAADSEDVESVRWLLNAAGASDSGELTLTERFSDQAGADELSSIVANTLPSGAKLSVEDRSPGLHAGQSLATVLFDDGTSGESKTLPDDRTLVLDSLQQAGFVEFSGSIVPAGAVVIVDGPARSSDFSAQVIGDFAKALGAEGKTALATQGAEPDAISGVKTVGGVDAEAGRIKSVLAVSSGGGEA
;
A
#
# COMPACT_ATOMS: atom_id res chain seq x y z
N ASP A 1 -46.84 37.73 37.00
CA ASP A 1 -46.32 36.33 36.90
C ASP A 1 -46.51 35.85 35.48
N LEU A 2 -45.42 35.97 34.71
CA LEU A 2 -45.36 35.47 33.36
C LEU A 2 -44.57 34.15 33.38
N GLY A 3 -45.30 33.03 33.30
CA GLY A 3 -44.73 31.70 33.24
C GLY A 3 -44.01 31.48 31.90
N PHE A 4 -42.72 31.38 31.92
CA PHE A 4 -41.94 30.86 30.78
C PHE A 4 -42.05 29.31 30.78
N SER A 5 -42.87 28.81 29.87
CA SER A 5 -42.88 27.39 29.53
C SER A 5 -41.59 27.07 28.77
N GLN A 6 -40.76 26.25 29.38
CA GLN A 6 -39.55 25.72 28.70
C GLN A 6 -39.98 24.68 27.69
N TYR A 7 -39.94 25.02 26.41
CA TYR A 7 -39.97 24.06 25.34
C TYR A 7 -38.67 23.24 25.36
N LYS A 8 -38.75 22.02 25.89
CA LYS A 8 -37.71 21.02 25.72
C LYS A 8 -37.82 20.49 24.29
N ALA A 9 -36.95 20.93 23.41
CA ALA A 9 -36.82 20.36 22.08
C ALA A 9 -36.34 18.92 22.26
N ASP A 10 -37.22 17.97 22.03
CA ASP A 10 -36.84 16.56 21.86
C ASP A 10 -36.00 16.48 20.58
N ALA A 11 -34.68 16.23 20.78
CA ALA A 11 -33.82 15.85 19.67
C ALA A 11 -34.36 14.52 19.09
N PRO A 12 -34.48 14.39 17.76
CA PRO A 12 -34.93 13.15 17.16
C PRO A 12 -33.96 12.04 17.60
N ALA A 13 -34.52 11.02 18.25
CA ALA A 13 -33.78 9.83 18.61
C ALA A 13 -33.17 9.26 17.31
N LYS A 14 -31.86 9.05 17.27
CA LYS A 14 -31.22 8.25 16.23
C LYS A 14 -31.96 6.93 16.19
N PRO A 15 -32.38 6.43 15.01
CA PRO A 15 -33.00 5.13 14.92
C PRO A 15 -32.03 4.13 15.57
N ALA A 16 -32.52 3.44 16.59
CA ALA A 16 -31.80 2.32 17.14
C ALA A 16 -31.69 1.29 16.00
N VAL A 17 -30.49 1.07 15.49
CA VAL A 17 -30.23 -0.05 14.59
C VAL A 17 -30.60 -1.29 15.40
N ASP A 18 -31.59 -2.03 14.92
CA ASP A 18 -32.01 -3.25 15.59
C ASP A 18 -30.78 -4.19 15.61
N ASN A 19 -30.36 -4.60 16.80
CA ASN A 19 -29.20 -5.47 16.95
C ASN A 19 -29.35 -6.75 16.12
N ALA A 20 -30.59 -7.24 15.93
CA ALA A 20 -30.86 -8.38 15.09
C ALA A 20 -30.60 -8.12 13.60
N GLU A 21 -30.87 -6.91 13.09
CA GLU A 21 -30.54 -6.53 11.72
C GLU A 21 -29.02 -6.39 11.53
N LEU A 22 -28.33 -5.86 12.52
CA LEU A 22 -26.87 -5.75 12.50
C LEU A 22 -26.21 -7.14 12.51
N GLU A 23 -26.65 -8.02 13.40
CA GLU A 23 -26.15 -9.41 13.48
C GLU A 23 -26.42 -10.17 12.16
N ALA A 24 -27.61 -10.00 11.58
CA ALA A 24 -27.93 -10.62 10.29
C ALA A 24 -27.10 -10.07 9.14
N ALA A 25 -26.81 -8.77 9.13
CA ALA A 25 -25.92 -8.15 8.13
C ALA A 25 -24.48 -8.63 8.28
N GLN A 26 -23.99 -8.75 9.50
CA GLN A 26 -22.64 -9.29 9.79
C GLN A 26 -22.51 -10.74 9.35
N ALA A 27 -23.51 -11.59 9.68
CA ALA A 27 -23.51 -13.00 9.26
C ALA A 27 -23.50 -13.16 7.72
N ARG A 28 -24.26 -12.33 7.00
CA ARG A 28 -24.24 -12.33 5.53
C ARG A 28 -22.92 -11.86 4.96
N ALA A 29 -22.29 -10.87 5.60
CA ALA A 29 -20.98 -10.37 5.18
C ALA A 29 -19.88 -11.44 5.39
N GLU A 30 -19.91 -12.15 6.52
CA GLU A 30 -19.01 -13.28 6.79
C GLU A 30 -19.19 -14.41 5.78
N GLU A 31 -20.44 -14.83 5.52
CA GLU A 31 -20.74 -15.87 4.53
C GLU A 31 -20.28 -15.49 3.12
N ALA A 32 -20.50 -14.23 2.73
CA ALA A 32 -20.03 -13.72 1.44
C ALA A 32 -18.50 -13.68 1.35
N ASN A 33 -17.84 -13.29 2.44
CA ASN A 33 -16.38 -13.28 2.50
C ASN A 33 -15.80 -14.70 2.43
N ASP A 34 -16.40 -15.67 3.11
CA ASP A 34 -15.98 -17.07 3.06
C ASP A 34 -16.14 -17.66 1.66
N LEU A 35 -17.24 -17.34 0.97
CA LEU A 35 -17.47 -17.77 -0.40
C LEU A 35 -16.44 -17.17 -1.36
N LEU A 36 -16.16 -15.87 -1.23
CA LEU A 36 -15.09 -15.21 -2.01
C LEU A 36 -13.72 -15.82 -1.72
N ALA A 37 -13.43 -16.16 -0.47
CA ALA A 37 -12.16 -16.79 -0.10
C ALA A 37 -11.97 -18.16 -0.77
N GLN A 38 -13.03 -18.94 -0.90
CA GLN A 38 -13.01 -20.23 -1.58
C GLN A 38 -12.72 -20.10 -3.09
N GLU A 39 -13.21 -19.04 -3.72
CA GLU A 39 -13.13 -18.83 -5.16
C GLU A 39 -12.00 -17.84 -5.55
N SER A 40 -11.36 -17.21 -4.60
CA SER A 40 -10.41 -16.11 -4.83
C SER A 40 -9.25 -16.49 -5.75
N GLY A 41 -8.69 -17.69 -5.57
CA GLY A 41 -7.62 -18.19 -6.43
C GLY A 41 -8.06 -18.34 -7.89
N SER A 42 -9.30 -18.75 -8.12
CA SER A 42 -9.87 -18.86 -9.47
C SER A 42 -10.12 -17.48 -10.09
N ILE A 43 -10.58 -16.52 -9.29
CA ILE A 43 -10.89 -15.16 -9.74
C ILE A 43 -9.62 -14.44 -10.22
N VAL A 44 -8.50 -14.59 -9.53
CA VAL A 44 -7.24 -13.93 -9.89
C VAL A 44 -6.37 -14.74 -10.85
N SER A 45 -6.71 -16.00 -11.13
CA SER A 45 -5.89 -16.92 -11.91
C SER A 45 -5.46 -16.34 -13.26
N GLY A 46 -4.17 -16.32 -13.51
CA GLY A 46 -3.57 -15.83 -14.75
C GLY A 46 -3.51 -14.30 -14.90
N ALA A 47 -4.07 -13.55 -13.96
CA ALA A 47 -4.11 -12.08 -14.04
C ALA A 47 -2.72 -11.43 -14.03
N LEU A 48 -1.75 -12.08 -13.40
CA LEU A 48 -0.36 -11.60 -13.29
C LEU A 48 0.64 -12.66 -13.77
N LYS A 49 0.24 -13.46 -14.76
CA LYS A 49 1.11 -14.51 -15.30
C LYS A 49 2.48 -13.95 -15.70
N ASP A 50 3.51 -14.52 -15.09
CA ASP A 50 4.93 -14.18 -15.34
C ASP A 50 5.31 -12.72 -15.01
N VAL A 51 4.47 -12.00 -14.25
CA VAL A 51 4.78 -10.65 -13.78
C VAL A 51 5.49 -10.71 -12.43
N PRO A 52 6.71 -10.17 -12.31
CA PRO A 52 7.39 -10.05 -11.04
C PRO A 52 6.71 -8.96 -10.19
N VAL A 53 6.36 -9.28 -8.96
CA VAL A 53 5.70 -8.35 -8.03
C VAL A 53 6.45 -8.29 -6.71
N THR A 54 6.72 -7.08 -6.25
CA THR A 54 7.25 -6.80 -4.92
C THR A 54 6.11 -6.36 -3.99
N ILE A 55 6.07 -6.93 -2.80
CA ILE A 55 5.21 -6.43 -1.71
C ILE A 55 6.02 -5.43 -0.89
N VAL A 56 5.47 -4.24 -0.72
CA VAL A 56 5.94 -3.27 0.28
C VAL A 56 4.91 -3.22 1.39
N ARG A 57 5.31 -3.57 2.59
CA ARG A 57 4.43 -3.46 3.77
C ARG A 57 4.86 -2.30 4.64
N THR A 58 3.91 -1.59 5.20
CA THR A 58 4.19 -0.56 6.22
C THR A 58 4.25 -1.18 7.61
N ALA A 59 4.76 -0.44 8.58
CA ALA A 59 4.75 -0.86 9.99
C ALA A 59 3.32 -1.07 10.54
N ALA A 60 2.34 -0.40 9.97
CA ALA A 60 0.93 -0.54 10.36
C ALA A 60 0.21 -1.73 9.71
N ALA A 61 0.82 -2.37 8.71
CA ALA A 61 0.20 -3.49 8.00
C ALA A 61 0.03 -4.72 8.90
N ASP A 62 -1.13 -5.34 8.79
CA ASP A 62 -1.38 -6.62 9.46
C ASP A 62 -0.70 -7.75 8.69
N SER A 63 -0.06 -8.67 9.43
CA SER A 63 0.67 -9.78 8.81
C SER A 63 -0.23 -10.77 8.08
N GLU A 64 -1.46 -10.98 8.55
CA GLU A 64 -2.44 -11.84 7.88
C GLU A 64 -2.85 -11.26 6.53
N ASP A 65 -3.06 -9.94 6.46
CA ASP A 65 -3.38 -9.26 5.21
C ASP A 65 -2.23 -9.40 4.19
N VAL A 66 -1.00 -9.21 4.64
CA VAL A 66 0.20 -9.36 3.79
C VAL A 66 0.33 -10.79 3.27
N GLU A 67 0.18 -11.80 4.12
CA GLU A 67 0.27 -13.21 3.72
C GLU A 67 -0.85 -13.60 2.75
N SER A 68 -2.06 -13.09 2.97
CA SER A 68 -3.20 -13.34 2.09
C SER A 68 -3.01 -12.71 0.72
N VAL A 69 -2.50 -11.49 0.66
CA VAL A 69 -2.14 -10.81 -0.61
C VAL A 69 -1.04 -11.59 -1.33
N ARG A 70 -0.02 -12.06 -0.62
CA ARG A 70 1.05 -12.88 -1.19
C ARG A 70 0.51 -14.17 -1.81
N TRP A 71 -0.38 -14.85 -1.09
CA TRP A 71 -1.01 -16.06 -1.60
C TRP A 71 -1.79 -15.81 -2.89
N LEU A 72 -2.56 -14.70 -2.93
CA LEU A 72 -3.33 -14.31 -4.12
C LEU A 72 -2.43 -13.91 -5.29
N LEU A 73 -1.32 -13.22 -5.04
CA LEU A 73 -0.32 -12.91 -6.08
C LEU A 73 0.24 -14.18 -6.70
N ASN A 74 0.58 -15.18 -5.89
CA ASN A 74 1.02 -16.48 -6.37
C ASN A 74 -0.08 -17.19 -7.19
N ALA A 75 -1.32 -17.18 -6.72
CA ALA A 75 -2.46 -17.74 -7.43
C ALA A 75 -2.73 -17.04 -8.77
N ALA A 76 -2.44 -15.74 -8.85
CA ALA A 76 -2.53 -14.94 -10.09
C ALA A 76 -1.41 -15.24 -11.10
N GLY A 77 -0.40 -16.02 -10.72
CA GLY A 77 0.75 -16.37 -11.56
C GLY A 77 1.92 -15.38 -11.47
N ALA A 78 1.89 -14.44 -10.55
CA ALA A 78 3.00 -13.53 -10.30
C ALA A 78 4.23 -14.29 -9.80
N SER A 79 5.42 -13.83 -10.17
CA SER A 79 6.66 -14.24 -9.53
C SER A 79 6.99 -13.33 -8.36
N ASP A 80 7.56 -13.91 -7.30
CA ASP A 80 7.92 -13.18 -6.09
C ASP A 80 9.23 -12.43 -6.29
N SER A 81 9.17 -11.10 -6.22
CA SER A 81 10.34 -10.22 -6.32
C SER A 81 10.86 -9.76 -4.95
N GLY A 82 10.29 -10.25 -3.88
CA GLY A 82 10.68 -9.95 -2.51
C GLY A 82 9.66 -9.12 -1.75
N GLU A 83 9.95 -8.94 -0.47
CA GLU A 83 9.16 -8.11 0.45
C GLU A 83 10.06 -7.07 1.11
N LEU A 84 9.64 -5.82 1.06
CA LEU A 84 10.27 -4.69 1.72
C LEU A 84 9.33 -4.18 2.81
N THR A 85 9.81 -4.12 4.03
CA THR A 85 9.09 -3.51 5.16
C THR A 85 9.57 -2.08 5.36
N LEU A 86 8.65 -1.13 5.34
CA LEU A 86 8.90 0.23 5.82
C LEU A 86 8.65 0.25 7.32
N THR A 87 9.68 0.51 8.11
CA THR A 87 9.57 0.53 9.57
C THR A 87 8.79 1.74 10.07
N GLU A 88 8.43 1.79 11.34
CA GLU A 88 7.84 2.99 11.95
C GLU A 88 8.73 4.22 11.72
N ARG A 89 10.05 4.06 11.83
CA ARG A 89 11.02 5.13 11.62
C ARG A 89 10.93 5.77 10.22
N PHE A 90 10.58 4.99 9.19
CA PHE A 90 10.42 5.49 7.82
C PHE A 90 9.36 6.58 7.72
N SER A 91 8.29 6.46 8.45
CA SER A 91 7.15 7.38 8.43
C SER A 91 7.01 8.25 9.69
N ASP A 92 7.98 8.18 10.62
CA ASP A 92 8.02 9.03 11.80
C ASP A 92 8.71 10.36 11.49
N GLN A 93 8.13 11.45 11.96
CA GLN A 93 8.69 12.79 11.82
C GLN A 93 10.12 12.90 12.41
N ALA A 94 10.40 12.18 13.48
CA ALA A 94 11.73 12.17 14.10
C ALA A 94 12.82 11.60 13.20
N GLY A 95 12.48 10.71 12.27
CA GLY A 95 13.41 10.12 11.30
C GLY A 95 13.53 10.89 9.98
N ALA A 96 12.68 11.88 9.73
CA ALA A 96 12.53 12.50 8.41
C ALA A 96 13.82 13.12 7.85
N ASP A 97 14.56 13.85 8.66
CA ASP A 97 15.80 14.52 8.22
C ASP A 97 16.91 13.51 7.89
N GLU A 98 17.04 12.47 8.70
CA GLU A 98 18.01 11.40 8.45
C GLU A 98 17.65 10.58 7.22
N LEU A 99 16.37 10.25 7.04
CA LEU A 99 15.89 9.58 5.83
C LEU A 99 16.23 10.38 4.58
N SER A 100 15.92 11.67 4.57
CA SER A 100 16.22 12.57 3.45
C SER A 100 17.73 12.65 3.18
N SER A 101 18.55 12.68 4.22
CA SER A 101 20.02 12.71 4.11
C SER A 101 20.58 11.41 3.51
N ILE A 102 20.11 10.25 3.95
CA ILE A 102 20.53 8.95 3.41
C ILE A 102 20.13 8.83 1.95
N VAL A 103 18.90 9.19 1.60
CA VAL A 103 18.41 9.18 0.21
C VAL A 103 19.27 10.06 -0.69
N ALA A 104 19.61 11.27 -0.25
CA ALA A 104 20.44 12.17 -1.04
C ALA A 104 21.89 11.66 -1.21
N ASN A 105 22.44 11.02 -0.18
CA ASN A 105 23.82 10.53 -0.19
C ASN A 105 24.00 9.19 -0.91
N THR A 106 22.93 8.43 -1.11
CA THR A 106 22.95 7.11 -1.77
C THR A 106 22.14 7.09 -3.06
N LEU A 107 21.91 8.25 -3.67
CA LEU A 107 21.06 8.36 -4.85
C LEU A 107 21.57 7.46 -5.98
N PRO A 108 20.79 6.46 -6.40
CA PRO A 108 21.19 5.54 -7.45
C PRO A 108 21.24 6.23 -8.81
N SER A 109 22.08 5.71 -9.71
CA SER A 109 22.13 6.19 -11.09
C SER A 109 20.74 6.08 -11.76
N GLY A 110 20.33 7.14 -12.41
CA GLY A 110 19.02 7.24 -13.05
C GLY A 110 17.90 7.79 -12.16
N ALA A 111 18.08 7.85 -10.85
CA ALA A 111 17.12 8.49 -9.96
C ALA A 111 17.25 10.02 -10.00
N LYS A 112 16.11 10.69 -9.90
CA LYS A 112 16.03 12.15 -9.81
C LYS A 112 15.12 12.54 -8.66
N LEU A 113 15.61 13.39 -7.76
CA LEU A 113 14.83 13.94 -6.68
C LEU A 113 14.15 15.24 -7.13
N SER A 114 12.88 15.41 -6.78
CA SER A 114 12.16 16.67 -7.00
C SER A 114 12.88 17.81 -6.27
N VAL A 115 12.99 18.95 -6.92
CA VAL A 115 13.55 20.19 -6.34
C VAL A 115 12.46 21.09 -5.75
N GLU A 116 11.25 20.96 -6.22
CA GLU A 116 10.08 21.75 -5.78
C GLU A 116 9.45 21.14 -4.53
N ASP A 117 9.26 19.82 -4.52
CA ASP A 117 8.73 19.07 -3.41
C ASP A 117 9.83 18.19 -2.81
N ARG A 118 10.24 18.53 -1.59
CA ARG A 118 11.32 17.86 -0.86
C ARG A 118 10.80 17.01 0.30
N SER A 119 9.56 16.61 0.25
CA SER A 119 8.99 15.74 1.28
C SER A 119 9.77 14.41 1.37
N PRO A 120 10.03 13.92 2.58
CA PRO A 120 10.88 12.74 2.78
C PRO A 120 10.30 11.48 2.13
N GLY A 121 8.99 11.31 2.16
CA GLY A 121 8.32 10.19 1.50
C GLY A 121 8.47 10.21 -0.02
N LEU A 122 8.33 11.39 -0.63
CA LEU A 122 8.50 11.55 -2.08
C LEU A 122 9.94 11.24 -2.51
N HIS A 123 10.93 11.82 -1.85
CA HIS A 123 12.34 11.57 -2.16
C HIS A 123 12.74 10.12 -1.95
N ALA A 124 12.33 9.50 -0.84
CA ALA A 124 12.57 8.08 -0.61
C ALA A 124 11.91 7.21 -1.69
N GLY A 125 10.68 7.53 -2.08
CA GLY A 125 9.97 6.85 -3.15
C GLY A 125 10.63 7.03 -4.51
N GLN A 126 11.12 8.20 -4.84
CA GLN A 126 11.86 8.47 -6.10
C GLN A 126 13.16 7.69 -6.18
N SER A 127 13.87 7.55 -5.07
CA SER A 127 15.06 6.69 -4.99
C SER A 127 14.69 5.21 -5.11
N LEU A 128 13.75 4.74 -4.29
CA LEU A 128 13.36 3.34 -4.23
C LEU A 128 12.62 2.86 -5.50
N ALA A 129 11.95 3.74 -6.23
CA ALA A 129 11.33 3.37 -7.50
C ALA A 129 12.34 2.83 -8.52
N THR A 130 13.53 3.42 -8.60
CA THR A 130 14.59 2.92 -9.48
C THR A 130 15.20 1.61 -9.02
N VAL A 131 15.12 1.34 -7.72
CA VAL A 131 15.60 0.10 -7.09
C VAL A 131 14.60 -1.05 -7.25
N LEU A 132 13.30 -0.75 -7.13
CA LEU A 132 12.24 -1.75 -7.07
C LEU A 132 11.70 -2.14 -8.45
N PHE A 133 11.58 -1.21 -9.37
CA PHE A 133 11.03 -1.49 -10.71
C PHE A 133 12.09 -1.96 -11.69
N ASP A 134 11.67 -2.85 -12.60
CA ASP A 134 12.42 -3.19 -13.80
C ASP A 134 12.36 -2.08 -14.86
N ASP A 135 13.05 -2.27 -15.96
CA ASP A 135 13.08 -1.31 -17.07
C ASP A 135 11.83 -1.40 -18.00
N GLY A 136 10.90 -2.28 -17.67
CA GLY A 136 9.66 -2.49 -18.40
C GLY A 136 9.79 -3.30 -19.70
N THR A 137 11.00 -3.62 -20.16
CA THR A 137 11.26 -4.33 -21.43
C THR A 137 12.02 -5.63 -21.24
N SER A 138 13.11 -5.63 -20.50
CA SER A 138 13.99 -6.79 -20.30
C SER A 138 13.79 -7.48 -18.95
N GLY A 139 13.05 -6.85 -18.02
CA GLY A 139 12.95 -7.29 -16.64
C GLY A 139 14.23 -7.04 -15.83
N GLU A 140 15.16 -6.26 -16.38
CA GLU A 140 16.40 -5.87 -15.71
C GLU A 140 16.18 -4.63 -14.85
N SER A 141 17.10 -4.39 -13.92
CA SER A 141 17.05 -3.23 -13.04
C SER A 141 17.26 -1.92 -13.82
N LYS A 142 16.50 -0.87 -13.45
CA LYS A 142 16.71 0.50 -13.94
C LYS A 142 18.03 1.10 -13.44
N THR A 143 18.63 0.53 -12.42
CA THR A 143 19.86 1.03 -11.79
C THR A 143 20.92 -0.07 -11.71
N LEU A 144 22.16 0.34 -11.50
CA LEU A 144 23.28 -0.59 -11.37
C LEU A 144 23.12 -1.47 -10.10
N PRO A 145 23.55 -2.75 -10.14
CA PRO A 145 23.44 -3.65 -8.98
C PRO A 145 24.09 -3.11 -7.70
N ASP A 146 25.25 -2.46 -7.82
CA ASP A 146 25.96 -1.89 -6.67
C ASP A 146 25.20 -0.71 -6.07
N ASP A 147 24.58 0.12 -6.90
CA ASP A 147 23.73 1.23 -6.45
C ASP A 147 22.47 0.71 -5.72
N ARG A 148 21.84 -0.35 -6.23
CA ARG A 148 20.72 -1.01 -5.56
C ARG A 148 21.10 -1.47 -4.17
N THR A 149 22.20 -2.20 -4.08
CA THR A 149 22.71 -2.74 -2.82
C THR A 149 23.00 -1.61 -1.84
N LEU A 150 23.68 -0.55 -2.32
CA LEU A 150 23.99 0.60 -1.47
C LEU A 150 22.75 1.27 -0.89
N VAL A 151 21.73 1.50 -1.69
CA VAL A 151 20.45 2.12 -1.21
C VAL A 151 19.78 1.23 -0.18
N LEU A 152 19.57 -0.04 -0.50
CA LEU A 152 18.84 -0.96 0.37
C LEU A 152 19.58 -1.20 1.69
N ASP A 153 20.88 -1.44 1.64
CA ASP A 153 21.70 -1.70 2.82
C ASP A 153 21.83 -0.45 3.70
N SER A 154 21.97 0.73 3.11
CA SER A 154 22.05 1.98 3.88
C SER A 154 20.74 2.27 4.61
N LEU A 155 19.60 2.08 3.97
CA LEU A 155 18.29 2.25 4.60
C LEU A 155 18.02 1.19 5.68
N GLN A 156 18.46 -0.05 5.46
CA GLN A 156 18.32 -1.13 6.44
C GLN A 156 19.22 -0.90 7.66
N GLN A 157 20.47 -0.54 7.46
CA GLN A 157 21.41 -0.25 8.56
C GLN A 157 20.96 0.93 9.42
N ALA A 158 20.33 1.92 8.81
CA ALA A 158 19.76 3.06 9.54
C ALA A 158 18.38 2.75 10.17
N GLY A 159 17.82 1.57 9.94
CA GLY A 159 16.56 1.13 10.52
C GLY A 159 15.30 1.69 9.86
N PHE A 160 15.39 2.20 8.64
CA PHE A 160 14.23 2.71 7.90
C PHE A 160 13.47 1.62 7.15
N VAL A 161 14.16 0.59 6.69
CA VAL A 161 13.56 -0.55 6.02
C VAL A 161 14.08 -1.86 6.60
N GLU A 162 13.31 -2.91 6.41
CA GLU A 162 13.71 -4.29 6.69
C GLU A 162 13.39 -5.16 5.49
N PHE A 163 14.26 -6.09 5.18
CA PHE A 163 14.03 -7.14 4.19
C PHE A 163 14.91 -8.35 4.50
N SER A 164 14.44 -9.50 4.09
CA SER A 164 15.21 -10.76 4.15
C SER A 164 15.29 -11.35 2.74
N GLY A 165 16.42 -11.94 2.42
CA GLY A 165 16.66 -12.45 1.07
C GLY A 165 16.93 -11.34 0.05
N SER A 166 16.57 -11.59 -1.20
CA SER A 166 16.84 -10.68 -2.31
C SER A 166 15.60 -9.90 -2.70
N ILE A 167 15.76 -8.59 -2.92
CA ILE A 167 14.79 -7.77 -3.62
C ILE A 167 15.25 -7.70 -5.07
N VAL A 168 14.47 -8.26 -5.99
CA VAL A 168 14.77 -8.25 -7.42
C VAL A 168 13.87 -7.27 -8.17
N PRO A 169 14.24 -6.81 -9.38
CA PRO A 169 13.42 -5.88 -10.15
C PRO A 169 12.02 -6.43 -10.38
N ALA A 170 11.01 -5.59 -10.23
CA ALA A 170 9.61 -5.95 -10.34
C ALA A 170 8.89 -5.18 -11.45
N GLY A 171 7.89 -5.80 -12.06
CA GLY A 171 6.98 -5.13 -12.99
C GLY A 171 5.84 -4.39 -12.30
N ALA A 172 5.58 -4.73 -11.03
CA ALA A 172 4.55 -4.08 -10.23
C ALA A 172 4.89 -4.13 -8.72
N VAL A 173 4.35 -3.18 -7.98
CA VAL A 173 4.47 -3.09 -6.53
C VAL A 173 3.09 -3.00 -5.89
N VAL A 174 2.84 -3.83 -4.90
CA VAL A 174 1.65 -3.74 -4.03
C VAL A 174 2.09 -3.27 -2.66
N ILE A 175 1.60 -2.11 -2.24
CA ILE A 175 1.83 -1.58 -0.90
C ILE A 175 0.66 -2.00 -0.02
N VAL A 176 0.95 -2.70 1.07
CA VAL A 176 -0.05 -3.08 2.09
C VAL A 176 0.17 -2.21 3.31
N ASP A 177 -0.85 -1.46 3.69
CA ASP A 177 -0.87 -0.58 4.85
C ASP A 177 -1.94 -1.03 5.86
N GLY A 178 -1.95 -0.42 7.02
CA GLY A 178 -3.02 -0.56 8.01
C GLY A 178 -4.27 0.27 7.64
N PRO A 179 -5.08 0.64 8.63
CA PRO A 179 -6.26 1.48 8.41
C PRO A 179 -5.90 2.80 7.72
N ALA A 180 -6.71 3.20 6.74
CA ALA A 180 -6.56 4.49 6.09
C ALA A 180 -6.64 5.61 7.13
N ARG A 181 -5.65 6.48 7.11
CA ARG A 181 -5.56 7.65 8.00
C ARG A 181 -5.49 8.90 7.15
N SER A 182 -6.33 9.87 7.46
CA SER A 182 -6.26 11.17 6.81
C SER A 182 -5.37 12.12 7.61
N SER A 183 -4.48 12.83 6.94
CA SER A 183 -3.77 14.03 7.37
C SER A 183 -2.78 13.94 8.54
N ASP A 184 -2.35 12.79 9.01
CA ASP A 184 -1.17 12.73 9.88
C ASP A 184 0.13 12.68 9.06
N PHE A 185 1.26 12.97 9.70
CA PHE A 185 2.56 12.98 9.03
C PHE A 185 2.91 11.60 8.42
N SER A 186 2.65 10.53 9.14
CA SER A 186 2.90 9.16 8.67
C SER A 186 2.08 8.84 7.41
N ALA A 187 0.79 9.20 7.38
CA ALA A 187 -0.05 9.00 6.21
C ALA A 187 0.45 9.81 5.01
N GLN A 188 0.94 11.03 5.23
CA GLN A 188 1.55 11.86 4.17
C GLN A 188 2.82 11.21 3.62
N VAL A 189 3.70 10.70 4.48
CA VAL A 189 4.94 10.03 4.04
C VAL A 189 4.61 8.81 3.18
N ILE A 190 3.68 7.96 3.61
CA ILE A 190 3.28 6.77 2.85
C ILE A 190 2.59 7.16 1.54
N GLY A 191 1.72 8.16 1.54
CA GLY A 191 1.07 8.66 0.34
C GLY A 191 2.05 9.25 -0.68
N ASP A 192 3.01 10.04 -0.24
CA ASP A 192 4.06 10.61 -1.08
C ASP A 192 5.00 9.52 -1.63
N PHE A 193 5.33 8.53 -0.81
CA PHE A 193 6.07 7.35 -1.24
C PHE A 193 5.32 6.59 -2.34
N ALA A 194 4.05 6.30 -2.14
CA ALA A 194 3.21 5.62 -3.12
C ALA A 194 3.10 6.42 -4.42
N LYS A 195 2.93 7.74 -4.34
CA LYS A 195 2.90 8.65 -5.49
C LYS A 195 4.18 8.57 -6.31
N ALA A 196 5.33 8.57 -5.66
CA ALA A 196 6.61 8.46 -6.33
C ALA A 196 6.77 7.11 -7.05
N LEU A 197 6.35 6.01 -6.43
CA LEU A 197 6.33 4.69 -7.08
C LEU A 197 5.36 4.67 -8.26
N GLY A 198 4.16 5.22 -8.09
CA GLY A 198 3.13 5.26 -9.14
C GLY A 198 3.51 6.08 -10.37
N ALA A 199 4.43 7.03 -10.24
CA ALA A 199 5.00 7.78 -11.36
C ALA A 199 5.95 6.95 -12.23
N GLU A 200 6.51 5.88 -11.68
CA GLU A 200 7.56 5.07 -12.33
C GLU A 200 7.08 3.67 -12.75
N GLY A 201 6.04 3.15 -12.14
CA GLY A 201 5.55 1.82 -12.44
C GLY A 201 4.18 1.51 -11.83
N LYS A 202 3.63 0.35 -12.17
CA LYS A 202 2.35 -0.11 -11.66
C LYS A 202 2.39 -0.28 -10.14
N THR A 203 1.58 0.49 -9.46
CA THR A 203 1.54 0.55 -8.00
C THR A 203 0.11 0.53 -7.49
N ALA A 204 -0.16 -0.34 -6.53
CA ALA A 204 -1.37 -0.33 -5.73
C ALA A 204 -1.06 -0.01 -4.27
N LEU A 205 -1.94 0.73 -3.63
CA LEU A 205 -1.93 0.97 -2.18
C LEU A 205 -3.22 0.41 -1.59
N ALA A 206 -3.07 -0.60 -0.75
CA ALA A 206 -4.18 -1.30 -0.10
C ALA A 206 -4.21 -0.97 1.39
N THR A 207 -5.36 -0.54 1.88
CA THR A 207 -5.59 -0.21 3.29
C THR A 207 -6.69 -1.05 3.89
N GLN A 208 -6.71 -1.19 5.21
CA GLN A 208 -7.82 -1.80 5.93
C GLN A 208 -9.03 -0.84 5.97
N GLY A 209 -10.22 -1.42 5.98
CA GLY A 209 -11.47 -0.65 6.05
C GLY A 209 -11.67 0.27 4.84
N ALA A 210 -11.69 1.58 5.07
CA ALA A 210 -11.95 2.56 4.01
C ALA A 210 -10.82 2.62 2.97
N GLU A 211 -11.19 2.92 1.74
CA GLU A 211 -10.23 3.26 0.69
C GLU A 211 -9.51 4.58 1.04
N PRO A 212 -8.19 4.67 0.84
CA PRO A 212 -7.48 5.91 1.05
C PRO A 212 -7.84 6.96 -0.02
N ASP A 213 -7.53 8.21 0.25
CA ASP A 213 -7.69 9.29 -0.72
C ASP A 213 -6.92 8.97 -2.01
N ALA A 214 -7.48 9.40 -3.13
CA ALA A 214 -6.88 9.16 -4.44
C ALA A 214 -5.48 9.77 -4.56
N ILE A 215 -4.55 8.97 -5.07
CA ILE A 215 -3.15 9.36 -5.29
C ILE A 215 -2.85 9.22 -6.78
N SER A 216 -2.29 10.27 -7.37
CA SER A 216 -1.96 10.26 -8.81
C SER A 216 -1.01 9.11 -9.16
N GLY A 217 -1.37 8.33 -10.17
CA GLY A 217 -0.58 7.20 -10.66
C GLY A 217 -0.67 5.93 -9.80
N VAL A 218 -1.45 5.92 -8.74
CA VAL A 218 -1.61 4.81 -7.81
C VAL A 218 -3.04 4.28 -7.86
N LYS A 219 -3.20 2.97 -7.88
CA LYS A 219 -4.50 2.33 -7.68
C LYS A 219 -4.72 2.17 -6.17
N THR A 220 -5.65 2.92 -5.60
CA THR A 220 -6.02 2.81 -4.19
C THR A 220 -7.12 1.78 -3.99
N VAL A 221 -7.01 0.98 -2.94
CA VAL A 221 -7.96 -0.08 -2.60
C VAL A 221 -8.19 -0.09 -1.10
N GLY A 222 -9.44 -0.03 -0.67
CA GLY A 222 -9.83 -0.29 0.71
C GLY A 222 -10.17 -1.76 0.96
N GLY A 223 -10.29 -2.13 2.23
CA GLY A 223 -10.79 -3.43 2.64
C GLY A 223 -9.82 -4.59 2.45
N VAL A 224 -8.51 -4.36 2.55
CA VAL A 224 -7.51 -5.44 2.50
C VAL A 224 -7.64 -6.43 3.67
N ASP A 225 -8.33 -6.04 4.71
CA ASP A 225 -8.75 -6.89 5.84
C ASP A 225 -9.91 -7.86 5.49
N ALA A 226 -10.42 -7.80 4.28
CA ALA A 226 -11.43 -8.72 3.74
C ALA A 226 -11.03 -9.23 2.35
N GLU A 227 -11.56 -10.38 1.96
CA GLU A 227 -11.16 -11.07 0.73
C GLU A 227 -11.40 -10.24 -0.53
N ALA A 228 -12.51 -9.51 -0.60
CA ALA A 228 -12.81 -8.65 -1.74
C ALA A 228 -11.73 -7.56 -1.97
N GLY A 229 -11.25 -6.93 -0.90
CA GLY A 229 -10.18 -5.94 -0.99
C GLY A 229 -8.83 -6.55 -1.37
N ARG A 230 -8.52 -7.75 -0.88
CA ARG A 230 -7.32 -8.51 -1.26
C ARG A 230 -7.31 -8.85 -2.74
N ILE A 231 -8.43 -9.35 -3.27
CA ILE A 231 -8.62 -9.62 -4.71
C ILE A 231 -8.44 -8.33 -5.52
N LYS A 232 -9.09 -7.25 -5.13
CA LYS A 232 -8.98 -5.94 -5.81
C LYS A 232 -7.54 -5.43 -5.84
N SER A 233 -6.79 -5.62 -4.75
CA SER A 233 -5.39 -5.19 -4.65
C SER A 233 -4.49 -5.91 -5.64
N VAL A 234 -4.71 -7.20 -5.85
CA VAL A 234 -3.98 -8.00 -6.83
C VAL A 234 -4.38 -7.63 -8.26
N LEU A 235 -5.67 -7.50 -8.54
CA LEU A 235 -6.16 -7.10 -9.86
C LEU A 235 -5.78 -5.68 -10.23
N ALA A 236 -5.59 -4.80 -9.25
CA ALA A 236 -5.19 -3.40 -9.47
C ALA A 236 -3.86 -3.25 -10.20
N VAL A 237 -2.94 -4.19 -10.05
CA VAL A 237 -1.64 -4.19 -10.74
C VAL A 237 -1.59 -5.11 -11.95
N SER A 238 -2.71 -5.72 -12.33
CA SER A 238 -2.83 -6.52 -13.56
C SER A 238 -2.96 -5.63 -14.79
N SER A 239 -2.61 -6.16 -15.97
CA SER A 239 -2.69 -5.44 -17.25
C SER A 239 -4.14 -5.18 -17.71
N GLY A 240 -5.13 -5.82 -17.08
CA GLY A 240 -6.55 -5.68 -17.39
C GLY A 240 -7.29 -4.59 -16.60
N GLY A 241 -6.62 -3.86 -15.73
CA GLY A 241 -7.19 -2.79 -14.90
C GLY A 241 -7.24 -1.42 -15.57
N GLY A 242 -7.51 -1.37 -16.85
CA GLY A 242 -7.70 -0.14 -17.60
C GLY A 242 -9.18 0.12 -17.90
N GLU A 243 -9.64 1.27 -17.45
CA GLU A 243 -10.89 1.94 -17.82
C GLU A 243 -12.20 1.29 -17.34
N ALA A 244 -12.73 1.85 -16.28
CA ALA A 244 -14.16 2.06 -16.09
C ALA A 244 -14.38 3.45 -15.52
#